data_da3ebdcf91483c51952270223210c6f5
#
_entry.id   da3ebdcf91483c51952270223210c6f5
#
_cell.length_a   1.000
_cell.length_b   1.000
_cell.length_c   1.000
_cell.angle_alpha   90.00
_cell.angle_beta   90.00
_cell.angle_gamma   90.00
#
_symmetry.space_group_name_H-M   'P 1'
#
loop_
_entity.id
_entity.type
_entity.pdbx_description
1 polymer ?
#
loop_
_entity_poly.entity_id
_entity_poly.type
_entity_poly.pdbx_seq_one_letter_code
_entity_poly.pdbx_strand_id
1 'polypeptide(L)'
;KEIVDRDEKTKREVWDRDKAIQHFKKKGEIYKSELIESIPNDEEVSIYFHGEWHDLCRGPHLSSTGKIGKFFKLTKVSGAYWRGDSNNEMLQRIYGTSWANQKDLDDYLKRIEEAEKRDHRKLGKEMDLFHFREESPGSVFWHEKGWALFQKLINYMRARQDAAGYKEVNTP
;
A
#
# COMPACT_ATOMS: atom_id res chain seq x y z
N LYS A 1 14.51 14.17 -6.96
CA LYS A 1 15.27 15.05 -6.04
C LYS A 1 15.17 16.52 -6.47
N GLU A 2 15.22 16.84 -7.75
CA GLU A 2 15.10 18.21 -8.29
C GLU A 2 13.86 18.97 -7.77
N ILE A 3 12.70 18.31 -7.66
CA ILE A 3 11.48 18.91 -7.11
C ILE A 3 11.68 19.30 -5.64
N VAL A 4 12.36 18.46 -4.85
CA VAL A 4 12.69 18.74 -3.46
C VAL A 4 13.65 19.93 -3.35
N ASP A 5 14.66 19.97 -4.25
CA ASP A 5 15.66 21.04 -4.27
C ASP A 5 15.08 22.40 -4.69
N ARG A 6 13.98 22.42 -5.46
CA ARG A 6 13.26 23.66 -5.82
C ARG A 6 12.47 24.27 -4.64
N ASP A 7 12.13 23.47 -3.64
CA ASP A 7 11.40 23.88 -2.42
C ASP A 7 10.17 24.77 -2.70
N GLU A 8 9.38 24.36 -3.69
CA GLU A 8 8.18 25.09 -4.11
C GLU A 8 7.11 25.06 -3.01
N LYS A 9 6.58 26.24 -2.67
CA LYS A 9 5.52 26.37 -1.66
C LYS A 9 4.24 25.66 -2.12
N THR A 10 3.61 24.96 -1.18
CA THR A 10 2.29 24.37 -1.41
C THR A 10 1.21 25.44 -1.27
N LYS A 11 0.32 25.53 -2.24
CA LYS A 11 -0.87 26.37 -2.20
C LYS A 11 -2.11 25.50 -2.32
N ARG A 12 -3.06 25.65 -1.39
CA ARG A 12 -4.38 25.03 -1.46
C ARG A 12 -5.39 26.02 -1.99
N GLU A 13 -6.17 25.61 -2.97
CA GLU A 13 -7.33 26.35 -3.45
C GLU A 13 -8.58 25.48 -3.35
N VAL A 14 -9.72 26.09 -3.02
CA VAL A 14 -11.03 25.46 -3.13
C VAL A 14 -11.65 25.93 -4.42
N TRP A 15 -12.01 24.98 -5.28
CA TRP A 15 -12.62 25.29 -6.56
C TRP A 15 -14.09 24.93 -6.56
N ASP A 16 -14.84 25.68 -7.36
CA ASP A 16 -16.17 25.27 -7.75
C ASP A 16 -16.13 23.90 -8.44
N ARG A 17 -17.11 23.05 -8.15
CA ARG A 17 -17.19 21.67 -8.63
C ARG A 17 -17.21 21.60 -10.15
N ASP A 18 -18.08 22.37 -10.78
CA ASP A 18 -18.23 22.33 -12.23
C ASP A 18 -16.98 22.84 -12.94
N LYS A 19 -16.36 23.89 -12.38
CA LYS A 19 -15.07 24.41 -12.84
C LYS A 19 -13.98 23.33 -12.76
N ALA A 20 -13.90 22.60 -11.67
CA ALA A 20 -12.91 21.55 -11.47
C ALA A 20 -13.13 20.39 -12.45
N ILE A 21 -14.36 19.92 -12.62
CA ILE A 21 -14.73 18.87 -13.57
C ILE A 21 -14.33 19.27 -14.99
N GLN A 22 -14.71 20.48 -15.43
CA GLN A 22 -14.38 20.96 -16.77
C GLN A 22 -12.87 21.08 -16.99
N HIS A 23 -12.13 21.54 -15.98
CA HIS A 23 -10.69 21.67 -16.04
C HIS A 23 -10.00 20.31 -16.26
N PHE A 24 -10.34 19.29 -15.45
CA PHE A 24 -9.72 17.97 -15.57
C PHE A 24 -10.19 17.22 -16.83
N LYS A 25 -11.44 17.37 -17.25
CA LYS A 25 -11.93 16.85 -18.54
C LYS A 25 -11.15 17.46 -19.71
N LYS A 26 -10.89 18.76 -19.71
CA LYS A 26 -10.10 19.44 -20.74
C LYS A 26 -8.65 18.96 -20.78
N LYS A 27 -8.09 18.57 -19.66
CA LYS A 27 -6.75 17.96 -19.56
C LYS A 27 -6.71 16.48 -19.94
N GLY A 28 -7.84 15.85 -20.22
CA GLY A 28 -7.92 14.39 -20.48
C GLY A 28 -7.83 13.52 -19.22
N GLU A 29 -7.93 14.13 -18.04
CA GLU A 29 -7.83 13.43 -16.76
C GLU A 29 -9.20 12.93 -16.28
N ILE A 30 -9.76 11.96 -17.01
CA ILE A 30 -11.12 11.44 -16.84
C ILE A 30 -11.38 10.94 -15.42
N TYR A 31 -10.46 10.16 -14.86
CA TYR A 31 -10.60 9.60 -13.52
C TYR A 31 -10.75 10.67 -12.42
N LYS A 32 -10.05 11.81 -12.56
CA LYS A 32 -10.20 12.93 -11.62
C LYS A 32 -11.56 13.57 -11.74
N SER A 33 -12.09 13.70 -12.94
CA SER A 33 -13.45 14.21 -13.16
C SER A 33 -14.49 13.30 -12.51
N GLU A 34 -14.38 11.98 -12.70
CA GLU A 34 -15.26 11.01 -12.04
C GLU A 34 -15.15 11.04 -10.51
N LEU A 35 -13.93 11.23 -9.98
CA LEU A 35 -13.72 11.37 -8.53
C LEU A 35 -14.45 12.62 -8.00
N ILE A 36 -14.34 13.76 -8.69
CA ILE A 36 -14.99 14.99 -8.29
C ILE A 36 -16.53 14.83 -8.32
N GLU A 37 -17.06 14.18 -9.34
CA GLU A 37 -18.50 13.88 -9.45
C GLU A 37 -19.01 13.00 -8.29
N SER A 38 -18.15 12.16 -7.72
CA SER A 38 -18.47 11.26 -6.58
C SER A 38 -18.28 11.91 -5.20
N ILE A 39 -17.66 13.09 -5.09
CA ILE A 39 -17.52 13.82 -3.83
C ILE A 39 -18.92 14.31 -3.38
N PRO A 40 -19.33 14.11 -2.11
CA PRO A 40 -20.60 14.65 -1.59
C PRO A 40 -20.73 16.16 -1.81
N ASN A 41 -21.97 16.64 -2.00
CA ASN A 41 -22.22 18.04 -2.34
C ASN A 41 -21.86 19.04 -1.23
N ASP A 42 -21.80 18.58 0.00
CA ASP A 42 -21.40 19.32 1.20
C ASP A 42 -19.89 19.34 1.44
N GLU A 43 -19.11 18.59 0.64
CA GLU A 43 -17.66 18.59 0.73
C GLU A 43 -17.00 19.52 -0.30
N GLU A 44 -15.91 20.17 0.11
CA GLU A 44 -15.12 21.06 -0.74
C GLU A 44 -14.28 20.28 -1.75
N VAL A 45 -14.17 20.80 -2.96
CA VAL A 45 -13.23 20.33 -3.97
C VAL A 45 -11.93 21.11 -3.84
N SER A 46 -10.91 20.52 -3.24
CA SER A 46 -9.62 21.17 -3.02
C SER A 46 -8.56 20.72 -4.01
N ILE A 47 -7.83 21.72 -4.54
CA ILE A 47 -6.73 21.57 -5.48
C ILE A 47 -5.47 22.06 -4.80
N TYR A 48 -4.42 21.24 -4.87
CA TYR A 48 -3.11 21.57 -4.32
C TYR A 48 -2.11 21.86 -5.44
N PHE A 49 -1.43 22.98 -5.30
CA PHE A 49 -0.43 23.45 -6.25
C PHE A 49 0.98 23.30 -5.67
N HIS A 50 1.91 22.90 -6.53
CA HIS A 50 3.34 22.90 -6.28
C HIS A 50 4.02 23.54 -7.51
N GLY A 51 4.29 24.84 -7.45
CA GLY A 51 4.70 25.60 -8.61
C GLY A 51 3.60 25.60 -9.70
N GLU A 52 3.97 25.20 -10.90
CA GLU A 52 3.03 25.09 -12.03
C GLU A 52 2.20 23.80 -12.01
N TRP A 53 2.62 22.79 -11.28
CA TRP A 53 1.91 21.53 -11.16
C TRP A 53 0.80 21.60 -10.11
N HIS A 54 -0.35 21.00 -10.40
CA HIS A 54 -1.46 20.92 -9.46
C HIS A 54 -2.28 19.66 -9.65
N ASP A 55 -2.94 19.25 -8.57
CA ASP A 55 -3.79 18.09 -8.57
C ASP A 55 -4.92 18.16 -7.54
N LEU A 56 -5.95 17.33 -7.75
CA LEU A 56 -7.04 17.08 -6.82
C LEU A 56 -6.50 16.34 -5.59
N CYS A 57 -6.70 16.88 -4.40
CA CYS A 57 -6.33 16.20 -3.16
C CYS A 57 -7.12 16.74 -1.96
N ARG A 58 -7.49 15.85 -1.04
CA ARG A 58 -8.11 16.24 0.25
C ARG A 58 -7.11 16.92 1.19
N GLY A 59 -5.83 16.59 1.04
CA GLY A 59 -4.77 17.02 1.95
C GLY A 59 -4.77 16.29 3.31
N PRO A 60 -4.06 16.79 4.32
CA PRO A 60 -3.15 17.94 4.21
C PRO A 60 -1.89 17.65 3.40
N HIS A 61 -1.23 18.69 2.90
CA HIS A 61 0.09 18.60 2.27
C HIS A 61 1.16 19.24 3.15
N LEU A 62 2.43 18.90 2.91
CA LEU A 62 3.57 19.63 3.45
C LEU A 62 3.54 21.09 2.97
N SER A 63 4.11 22.00 3.73
CA SER A 63 4.12 23.44 3.40
C SER A 63 4.94 23.77 2.16
N SER A 64 5.90 22.91 1.79
CA SER A 64 6.65 22.99 0.53
C SER A 64 7.19 21.62 0.12
N THR A 65 7.60 21.50 -1.14
CA THR A 65 8.19 20.26 -1.69
C THR A 65 9.52 19.92 -1.03
N GLY A 66 10.27 20.91 -0.54
CA GLY A 66 11.54 20.70 0.17
C GLY A 66 11.37 20.03 1.53
N LYS A 67 10.19 20.16 2.17
CA LYS A 67 9.91 19.58 3.48
C LYS A 67 9.84 18.05 3.48
N ILE A 68 9.66 17.41 2.33
CA ILE A 68 9.76 15.94 2.24
C ILE A 68 11.21 15.46 2.52
N GLY A 69 12.21 16.33 2.35
CA GLY A 69 13.61 15.99 2.53
C GLY A 69 14.17 15.13 1.39
N LYS A 70 15.40 14.65 1.58
CA LYS A 70 16.13 13.82 0.59
C LYS A 70 16.12 12.31 0.91
N PHE A 71 15.59 11.95 2.07
CA PHE A 71 15.61 10.60 2.63
C PHE A 71 14.34 9.82 2.27
N PHE A 72 14.06 9.72 0.97
CA PHE A 72 12.93 8.98 0.44
C PHE A 72 13.35 7.99 -0.64
N LYS A 73 12.55 6.98 -0.85
CA LYS A 73 12.75 5.98 -1.89
C LYS A 73 11.41 5.54 -2.48
N LEU A 74 11.34 5.46 -3.80
CA LEU A 74 10.27 4.74 -4.50
C LEU A 74 10.58 3.24 -4.39
N THR A 75 9.63 2.45 -3.94
CA THR A 75 9.86 1.05 -3.55
C THR A 75 9.35 0.07 -4.59
N LYS A 76 8.15 0.28 -5.12
CA LYS A 76 7.58 -0.61 -6.15
C LYS A 76 6.52 0.08 -7.00
N VAL A 77 6.24 -0.54 -8.14
CA VAL A 77 5.07 -0.27 -8.98
C VAL A 77 4.20 -1.52 -9.00
N SER A 78 2.90 -1.37 -8.92
CA SER A 78 1.94 -2.48 -9.08
C SER A 78 0.72 -2.03 -9.86
N GLY A 79 0.04 -2.98 -10.52
CA GLY A 79 -1.29 -2.76 -11.07
C GLY A 79 -2.32 -2.53 -9.96
N ALA A 80 -3.32 -1.72 -10.26
CA ALA A 80 -4.50 -1.54 -9.42
C ALA A 80 -5.69 -1.22 -10.32
N TYR A 81 -6.75 -2.02 -10.26
CA TYR A 81 -7.96 -1.73 -11.01
C TYR A 81 -8.65 -0.47 -10.47
N TRP A 82 -9.16 0.35 -11.39
CA TRP A 82 -9.91 1.53 -11.04
C TRP A 82 -11.09 1.17 -10.12
N ARG A 83 -11.21 1.85 -8.99
CA ARG A 83 -12.20 1.59 -7.93
C ARG A 83 -12.19 0.16 -7.36
N GLY A 84 -11.12 -0.61 -7.58
CA GLY A 84 -10.98 -1.98 -7.09
C GLY A 84 -11.81 -3.02 -7.85
N ASP A 85 -12.44 -2.65 -8.95
CA ASP A 85 -13.22 -3.55 -9.80
C ASP A 85 -12.37 -4.06 -10.96
N SER A 86 -12.22 -5.38 -11.07
CA SER A 86 -11.44 -6.05 -12.12
C SER A 86 -12.00 -5.87 -13.54
N ASN A 87 -13.23 -5.41 -13.68
CA ASN A 87 -13.82 -5.06 -14.97
C ASN A 87 -13.41 -3.68 -15.46
N ASN A 88 -12.86 -2.85 -14.58
CA ASN A 88 -12.36 -1.52 -14.91
C ASN A 88 -10.90 -1.59 -15.36
N GLU A 89 -10.42 -0.47 -15.90
CA GLU A 89 -9.04 -0.35 -16.36
C GLU A 89 -8.02 -0.55 -15.26
N MET A 90 -6.93 -1.24 -15.61
CA MET A 90 -5.80 -1.43 -14.71
C MET A 90 -4.88 -0.22 -14.78
N LEU A 91 -4.79 0.49 -13.66
CA LEU A 91 -3.89 1.63 -13.47
C LEU A 91 -2.60 1.19 -12.80
N GLN A 92 -1.59 2.07 -12.83
CA GLN A 92 -0.33 1.87 -12.12
C GLN A 92 -0.35 2.58 -10.78
N ARG A 93 0.04 1.87 -9.73
CA ARG A 93 0.22 2.43 -8.38
C ARG A 93 1.70 2.41 -8.01
N ILE A 94 2.24 3.60 -7.75
CA ILE A 94 3.63 3.78 -7.32
C ILE A 94 3.67 3.90 -5.81
N TYR A 95 4.52 3.11 -5.17
CA TYR A 95 4.74 3.13 -3.73
C TYR A 95 6.08 3.77 -3.39
N GLY A 96 6.11 4.45 -2.28
CA GLY A 96 7.33 5.06 -1.76
C GLY A 96 7.27 5.24 -0.26
N THR A 97 8.43 5.61 0.32
CA THR A 97 8.57 5.92 1.73
C THR A 97 9.47 7.14 1.90
N SER A 98 9.25 7.93 2.96
CA SER A 98 10.07 9.08 3.31
C SER A 98 10.35 9.08 4.81
N TRP A 99 11.56 9.51 5.19
CA TRP A 99 12.08 9.43 6.56
C TRP A 99 12.74 10.74 6.97
N ALA A 100 12.93 10.95 8.27
CA ALA A 100 13.53 12.17 8.80
C ALA A 100 15.05 12.27 8.52
N ASN A 101 15.73 11.13 8.39
CA ASN A 101 17.16 11.06 8.15
C ASN A 101 17.55 9.79 7.36
N GLN A 102 18.79 9.75 6.89
CA GLN A 102 19.30 8.63 6.08
C GLN A 102 19.34 7.33 6.88
N LYS A 103 19.70 7.38 8.15
CA LYS A 103 19.80 6.18 8.99
C LYS A 103 18.45 5.46 9.11
N ASP A 104 17.37 6.21 9.36
CA ASP A 104 16.04 5.63 9.49
C ASP A 104 15.56 5.02 8.18
N LEU A 105 15.87 5.65 7.04
CA LEU A 105 15.59 5.08 5.71
C LEU A 105 16.36 3.78 5.50
N ASP A 106 17.65 3.75 5.80
CA ASP A 106 18.50 2.57 5.62
C ASP A 106 18.06 1.43 6.54
N ASP A 107 17.75 1.73 7.80
CA ASP A 107 17.22 0.76 8.77
C ASP A 107 15.86 0.18 8.31
N TYR A 108 15.00 1.00 7.72
CA TYR A 108 13.75 0.53 7.13
C TYR A 108 13.98 -0.38 5.93
N LEU A 109 14.83 0.02 5.00
CA LEU A 109 15.13 -0.77 3.81
C LEU A 109 15.76 -2.11 4.17
N LYS A 110 16.67 -2.12 5.14
CA LYS A 110 17.26 -3.35 5.67
C LYS A 110 16.22 -4.27 6.28
N ARG A 111 15.24 -3.73 7.04
CA ARG A 111 14.13 -4.54 7.59
C ARG A 111 13.29 -5.18 6.49
N ILE A 112 13.02 -4.47 5.40
CA ILE A 112 12.28 -5.02 4.25
C ILE A 112 13.08 -6.15 3.60
N GLU A 113 14.38 -5.93 3.34
CA GLU A 113 15.25 -6.96 2.77
C GLU A 113 15.32 -8.22 3.66
N GLU A 114 15.46 -8.03 4.98
CA GLU A 114 15.45 -9.14 5.93
C GLU A 114 14.09 -9.86 5.98
N ALA A 115 12.97 -9.12 5.85
CA ALA A 115 11.64 -9.72 5.78
C ALA A 115 11.47 -10.56 4.49
N GLU A 116 11.97 -10.08 3.36
CA GLU A 116 11.96 -10.83 2.09
C GLU A 116 12.79 -12.13 2.16
N LYS A 117 13.94 -12.08 2.83
CA LYS A 117 14.76 -13.29 3.08
C LYS A 117 14.04 -14.30 3.97
N ARG A 118 13.13 -13.83 4.84
CA ARG A 118 12.36 -14.66 5.77
C ARG A 118 10.96 -14.99 5.27
N ASP A 119 10.66 -14.73 4.01
CA ASP A 119 9.35 -15.10 3.45
C ASP A 119 9.11 -16.60 3.57
N HIS A 120 8.04 -16.97 4.28
CA HIS A 120 7.70 -18.37 4.55
C HIS A 120 7.49 -19.18 3.27
N ARG A 121 7.07 -18.56 2.17
CA ARG A 121 6.89 -19.23 0.88
C ARG A 121 8.23 -19.63 0.27
N LYS A 122 9.25 -18.76 0.44
CA LYS A 122 10.61 -19.02 0.01
C LYS A 122 11.26 -20.08 0.91
N LEU A 123 11.29 -19.82 2.21
CA LEU A 123 11.89 -20.73 3.20
C LEU A 123 11.19 -22.09 3.21
N GLY A 124 9.87 -22.13 3.11
CA GLY A 124 9.11 -23.38 3.08
C GLY A 124 9.48 -24.25 1.89
N LYS A 125 9.75 -23.65 0.73
CA LYS A 125 10.21 -24.35 -0.47
C LYS A 125 11.68 -24.79 -0.34
N GLU A 126 12.57 -23.89 0.10
CA GLU A 126 14.00 -24.18 0.27
C GLU A 126 14.27 -25.27 1.33
N MET A 127 13.47 -25.28 2.39
CA MET A 127 13.57 -26.26 3.48
C MET A 127 12.74 -27.54 3.25
N ASP A 128 12.06 -27.63 2.11
CA ASP A 128 11.19 -28.75 1.75
C ASP A 128 10.09 -29.01 2.81
N LEU A 129 9.39 -27.95 3.23
CA LEU A 129 8.37 -28.03 4.27
C LEU A 129 6.98 -28.34 3.72
N PHE A 130 6.68 -27.88 2.51
CA PHE A 130 5.37 -28.06 1.87
C PHE A 130 5.44 -27.76 0.37
N HIS A 131 4.40 -28.18 -0.35
CA HIS A 131 4.14 -27.78 -1.74
C HIS A 131 2.68 -27.51 -2.01
N PHE A 132 2.38 -26.93 -3.16
CA PHE A 132 1.04 -26.74 -3.69
C PHE A 132 0.87 -27.55 -4.97
N ARG A 133 -0.37 -27.91 -5.29
CA ARG A 133 -0.74 -28.56 -6.55
C ARG A 133 -1.81 -27.77 -7.28
N GLU A 134 -1.78 -27.80 -8.60
CA GLU A 134 -2.75 -27.11 -9.45
C GLU A 134 -4.15 -27.72 -9.31
N GLU A 135 -4.25 -29.04 -9.07
CA GLU A 135 -5.51 -29.77 -8.91
C GLU A 135 -6.22 -29.44 -7.59
N SER A 136 -5.53 -28.80 -6.65
CA SER A 136 -6.08 -28.45 -5.33
C SER A 136 -5.66 -27.04 -4.93
N PRO A 137 -6.18 -26.00 -5.61
CA PRO A 137 -5.81 -24.60 -5.36
C PRO A 137 -6.08 -24.20 -3.91
N GLY A 138 -5.06 -23.60 -3.27
CA GLY A 138 -5.16 -23.15 -1.88
C GLY A 138 -4.92 -24.21 -0.81
N SER A 139 -4.83 -25.49 -1.17
CA SER A 139 -4.50 -26.59 -0.23
C SER A 139 -3.00 -26.75 -0.11
N VAL A 140 -2.52 -26.83 1.12
CA VAL A 140 -1.09 -27.02 1.43
C VAL A 140 -0.82 -28.50 1.66
N PHE A 141 0.12 -29.08 0.90
CA PHE A 141 0.60 -30.43 1.09
C PHE A 141 1.86 -30.38 1.95
N TRP A 142 1.69 -30.72 3.23
CA TRP A 142 2.78 -30.67 4.20
C TRP A 142 3.71 -31.90 4.06
N HIS A 143 5.01 -31.63 4.04
CA HIS A 143 6.03 -32.67 4.17
C HIS A 143 6.29 -32.96 5.64
N GLU A 144 7.05 -34.01 5.94
CA GLU A 144 7.28 -34.48 7.31
C GLU A 144 7.76 -33.36 8.25
N LYS A 145 8.81 -32.62 7.87
CA LYS A 145 9.36 -31.52 8.67
C LYS A 145 8.36 -30.37 8.82
N GLY A 146 7.68 -30.01 7.74
CA GLY A 146 6.68 -28.95 7.73
C GLY A 146 5.50 -29.28 8.62
N TRP A 147 5.01 -30.52 8.55
CA TRP A 147 3.94 -31.00 9.41
C TRP A 147 4.33 -31.00 10.88
N ALA A 148 5.53 -31.48 11.21
CA ALA A 148 6.04 -31.46 12.58
C ALA A 148 6.12 -30.03 13.13
N LEU A 149 6.61 -29.07 12.34
CA LEU A 149 6.64 -27.64 12.72
C LEU A 149 5.23 -27.10 12.91
N PHE A 150 4.32 -27.36 11.99
CA PHE A 150 2.93 -26.90 12.06
C PHE A 150 2.21 -27.41 13.31
N GLN A 151 2.37 -28.70 13.64
CA GLN A 151 1.83 -29.27 14.87
C GLN A 151 2.41 -28.63 16.14
N LYS A 152 3.69 -28.28 16.15
CA LYS A 152 4.30 -27.55 17.27
C LYS A 152 3.66 -26.18 17.49
N LEU A 153 3.38 -25.44 16.40
CA LEU A 153 2.72 -24.15 16.47
C LEU A 153 1.27 -24.28 16.97
N ILE A 154 0.52 -25.23 16.45
CA ILE A 154 -0.86 -25.51 16.89
C ILE A 154 -0.86 -25.85 18.41
N ASN A 155 -0.02 -26.77 18.84
CA ASN A 155 0.02 -27.18 20.23
C ASN A 155 0.44 -26.04 21.17
N TYR A 156 1.37 -25.19 20.73
CA TYR A 156 1.75 -24.00 21.48
C TYR A 156 0.57 -23.04 21.64
N MET A 157 -0.16 -22.76 20.58
CA MET A 157 -1.34 -21.87 20.62
C MET A 157 -2.44 -22.45 21.47
N ARG A 158 -2.74 -23.75 21.34
CA ARG A 158 -3.74 -24.45 22.18
C ARG A 158 -3.41 -24.33 23.66
N ALA A 159 -2.16 -24.63 24.03
CA ALA A 159 -1.74 -24.53 25.41
C ALA A 159 -1.89 -23.12 26.00
N ARG A 160 -1.58 -22.08 25.21
CA ARG A 160 -1.74 -20.69 25.65
C ARG A 160 -3.21 -20.28 25.77
N GLN A 161 -4.04 -20.68 24.81
CA GLN A 161 -5.47 -20.39 24.81
C GLN A 161 -6.18 -21.11 25.96
N ASP A 162 -5.84 -22.37 26.21
CA ASP A 162 -6.38 -23.17 27.31
C ASP A 162 -6.02 -22.55 28.68
N ALA A 163 -4.75 -22.14 28.85
CA ALA A 163 -4.30 -21.44 30.05
C ALA A 163 -5.03 -20.10 30.27
N ALA A 164 -5.48 -19.45 29.21
CA ALA A 164 -6.26 -18.21 29.25
C ALA A 164 -7.79 -18.46 29.37
N GLY A 165 -8.25 -19.71 29.50
CA GLY A 165 -9.64 -20.08 29.68
C GLY A 165 -10.47 -20.17 28.42
N TYR A 166 -9.88 -20.07 27.23
CA TYR A 166 -10.57 -20.25 25.96
C TYR A 166 -10.92 -21.74 25.74
N LYS A 167 -12.02 -21.99 25.06
CA LYS A 167 -12.43 -23.34 24.67
C LYS A 167 -12.36 -23.52 23.17
N GLU A 168 -11.67 -24.57 22.73
CA GLU A 168 -11.60 -24.91 21.31
C GLU A 168 -12.96 -25.45 20.84
N VAL A 169 -13.44 -24.96 19.72
CA VAL A 169 -14.62 -25.46 19.01
C VAL A 169 -14.26 -25.75 17.58
N ASN A 170 -14.96 -26.74 16.98
CA ASN A 170 -14.81 -27.03 15.57
C ASN A 170 -16.13 -26.67 14.87
N THR A 171 -16.06 -25.72 13.94
CA THR A 171 -17.19 -25.30 13.13
C THR A 171 -17.01 -25.81 11.69
N PRO A 172 -18.10 -26.08 10.95
CA PRO A 172 -18.01 -26.48 9.55
C PRO A 172 -17.42 -25.38 8.68
#